data_5f54316520a38651283505f26dca1f8d
#
_entry.id   5f54316520a38651283505f26dca1f8d
#
_cell.length_a   1.000
_cell.length_b   1.000
_cell.length_c   1.000
_cell.angle_alpha   90.00
_cell.angle_beta   90.00
_cell.angle_gamma   90.00
#
_symmetry.space_group_name_H-M   'P 1'
#
loop_
_entity.id
_entity.type
_entity.pdbx_description
1 polymer ?
#
loop_
_entity_poly.entity_id
_entity_poly.type
_entity_poly.pdbx_seq_one_letter_code
_entity_poly.pdbx_strand_id
1 'polypeptide(L)'
;MLRILLIDDTPKKVGRLRAALLESGFEVVDESGLTIDLPARVEALRPDVILIDTESPGRDVMEQVCLVSRDQPRPIVMFTDEHDPGVMRRAIQSGVSAYIVEGIQASRLQPILDVAMARFESDQALRAQLQAREAQLAERKR
;
A
#
# COMPACT_ATOMS: atom_id res chain seq x y z
N MET A 1 17.97 3.06 -3.10
CA MET A 1 17.32 1.74 -3.10
C MET A 1 15.97 1.84 -2.41
N LEU A 2 14.96 1.25 -2.99
CA LEU A 2 13.59 1.30 -2.49
C LEU A 2 13.46 0.50 -1.18
N ARG A 3 12.91 1.13 -0.14
CA ARG A 3 12.75 0.50 1.17
C ARG A 3 11.32 -0.02 1.29
N ILE A 4 11.17 -1.31 1.51
CA ILE A 4 9.88 -2.00 1.50
C ILE A 4 9.53 -2.53 2.89
N LEU A 5 8.35 -2.14 3.38
CA LEU A 5 7.74 -2.78 4.54
C LEU A 5 6.78 -3.86 4.05
N LEU A 6 7.02 -5.10 4.44
CA LEU A 6 6.21 -6.24 4.04
C LEU A 6 5.30 -6.68 5.17
N ILE A 7 4.01 -6.76 4.88
CA ILE A 7 3.00 -7.30 5.80
C ILE A 7 2.50 -8.60 5.18
N ASP A 8 2.78 -9.72 5.82
CA ASP A 8 2.43 -11.04 5.30
C ASP A 8 1.55 -11.79 6.30
N ASP A 9 0.35 -12.14 5.87
CA ASP A 9 -0.65 -12.85 6.66
C ASP A 9 -1.18 -14.10 5.94
N THR A 10 -0.32 -14.75 5.15
CA THR A 10 -0.71 -15.93 4.41
C THR A 10 0.03 -17.17 4.92
N PRO A 11 -0.56 -17.93 5.88
CA PRO A 11 0.14 -19.09 6.49
C PRO A 11 0.62 -20.14 5.46
N LYS A 12 -0.11 -20.30 4.37
CA LYS A 12 0.22 -21.27 3.32
C LYS A 12 1.29 -20.78 2.35
N LYS A 13 1.58 -19.48 2.34
CA LYS A 13 2.48 -18.84 1.37
C LYS A 13 3.53 -17.98 2.04
N VAL A 14 3.83 -18.24 3.32
CA VAL A 14 4.80 -17.47 4.11
C VAL A 14 6.15 -17.41 3.39
N GLY A 15 6.69 -16.21 3.28
CA GLY A 15 8.00 -15.99 2.67
C GLY A 15 8.00 -15.97 1.15
N ARG A 16 6.90 -16.24 0.48
CA ARG A 16 6.84 -16.29 -0.97
C ARG A 16 7.06 -14.92 -1.60
N LEU A 17 6.38 -13.91 -1.11
CA LEU A 17 6.56 -12.53 -1.57
C LEU A 17 7.94 -12.01 -1.18
N ARG A 18 8.40 -12.29 0.03
CA ARG A 18 9.74 -11.92 0.48
C ARG A 18 10.82 -12.50 -0.44
N ALA A 19 10.71 -13.79 -0.75
CA ALA A 19 11.68 -14.45 -1.63
C ALA A 19 11.71 -13.80 -3.01
N ALA A 20 10.54 -13.49 -3.57
CA ALA A 20 10.44 -12.82 -4.86
C ALA A 20 11.04 -11.40 -4.83
N LEU A 21 10.85 -10.66 -3.74
CA LEU A 21 11.43 -9.33 -3.57
C LEU A 21 12.95 -9.39 -3.50
N LEU A 22 13.49 -10.31 -2.70
CA LEU A 22 14.94 -10.48 -2.57
C LEU A 22 15.57 -10.93 -3.89
N GLU A 23 14.92 -11.82 -4.61
CA GLU A 23 15.36 -12.26 -5.92
C GLU A 23 15.43 -11.10 -6.92
N SER A 24 14.51 -10.15 -6.81
CA SER A 24 14.46 -8.97 -7.66
C SER A 24 15.38 -7.83 -7.21
N GLY A 25 16.11 -8.01 -6.12
CA GLY A 25 17.09 -7.04 -5.63
C GLY A 25 16.52 -5.93 -4.76
N PHE A 26 15.31 -6.08 -4.25
CA PHE A 26 14.69 -5.08 -3.36
C PHE A 26 15.15 -5.25 -1.91
N GLU A 27 15.14 -4.14 -1.16
CA GLU A 27 15.43 -4.12 0.27
C GLU A 27 14.14 -4.21 1.08
N VAL A 28 13.99 -5.28 1.86
CA VAL A 28 12.87 -5.44 2.79
C VAL A 28 13.35 -4.95 4.17
N VAL A 29 12.85 -3.81 4.61
CA VAL A 29 13.30 -3.20 5.88
C VAL A 29 12.69 -3.87 7.10
N ASP A 30 11.51 -4.46 6.96
CA ASP A 30 10.89 -5.27 8.00
C ASP A 30 9.79 -6.13 7.42
N GLU A 31 9.46 -7.21 8.11
CA GLU A 31 8.37 -8.11 7.77
C GLU A 31 7.55 -8.37 9.02
N SER A 32 6.24 -8.15 8.94
CA SER A 32 5.33 -8.28 10.08
C SER A 32 4.01 -8.93 9.66
N GLY A 33 3.31 -9.50 10.64
CA GLY A 33 1.94 -9.98 10.42
C GLY A 33 0.93 -8.86 10.50
N LEU A 34 -0.34 -9.17 10.19
CA LEU A 34 -1.43 -8.17 10.18
C LEU A 34 -1.91 -7.73 11.56
N THR A 35 -1.42 -8.36 12.63
CA THR A 35 -1.79 -8.00 14.00
C THR A 35 -1.03 -6.79 14.54
N ILE A 36 -0.14 -6.20 13.75
CA ILE A 36 0.66 -5.05 14.16
C ILE A 36 -0.12 -3.75 14.03
N ASP A 37 0.40 -2.72 14.71
CA ASP A 37 -0.02 -1.33 14.49
C ASP A 37 0.73 -0.79 13.28
N LEU A 38 0.10 -0.80 12.12
CA LEU A 38 0.72 -0.38 10.86
C LEU A 38 1.15 1.10 10.89
N PRO A 39 0.32 2.05 11.37
CA PRO A 39 0.76 3.44 11.46
C PRO A 39 2.03 3.62 12.30
N ALA A 40 2.16 2.93 13.42
CA ALA A 40 3.35 3.01 14.27
C ALA A 40 4.59 2.45 13.55
N ARG A 41 4.43 1.36 12.79
CA ARG A 41 5.52 0.78 12.01
C ARG A 41 5.98 1.71 10.90
N VAL A 42 5.05 2.34 10.20
CA VAL A 42 5.37 3.30 9.13
C VAL A 42 6.12 4.50 9.71
N GLU A 43 5.71 5.00 10.85
CA GLU A 43 6.39 6.11 11.52
C GLU A 43 7.81 5.73 11.92
N ALA A 44 8.00 4.54 12.48
CA ALA A 44 9.30 4.07 12.96
C ALA A 44 10.27 3.77 11.81
N LEU A 45 9.81 3.13 10.75
CA LEU A 45 10.66 2.61 9.68
C LEU A 45 10.74 3.53 8.46
N ARG A 46 9.73 4.35 8.23
CA ARG A 46 9.62 5.27 7.08
C ARG A 46 9.90 4.56 5.75
N PRO A 47 9.11 3.54 5.42
CA PRO A 47 9.30 2.82 4.16
C PRO A 47 8.91 3.68 2.98
N ASP A 48 9.45 3.35 1.81
CA ASP A 48 9.07 3.99 0.55
C ASP A 48 7.78 3.39 -0.01
N VAL A 49 7.53 2.11 0.26
CA VAL A 49 6.35 1.40 -0.19
C VAL A 49 5.98 0.31 0.82
N ILE A 50 4.68 0.05 0.94
CA ILE A 50 4.14 -1.00 1.80
C ILE A 50 3.54 -2.08 0.91
N LEU A 51 3.95 -3.32 1.11
CA LEU A 51 3.36 -4.48 0.44
C LEU A 51 2.59 -5.30 1.45
N ILE A 52 1.36 -5.63 1.13
CA ILE A 52 0.48 -6.44 1.98
C ILE A 52 0.12 -7.70 1.21
N ASP A 53 0.44 -8.87 1.79
CA ASP A 53 0.05 -10.16 1.25
C ASP A 53 -0.95 -10.81 2.20
N THR A 54 -2.19 -10.97 1.75
CA THR A 54 -3.28 -11.51 2.56
C THR A 54 -4.22 -12.35 1.69
N GLU A 55 -4.80 -13.40 2.24
CA GLU A 55 -5.76 -14.23 1.50
C GLU A 55 -7.02 -13.44 1.16
N SER A 56 -7.54 -12.67 2.11
CA SER A 56 -8.69 -11.81 1.91
C SER A 56 -8.59 -10.62 2.85
N PRO A 57 -8.53 -9.39 2.32
CA PRO A 57 -8.39 -8.22 3.17
C PRO A 57 -9.66 -8.00 3.99
N GLY A 58 -9.51 -8.06 5.31
CA GLY A 58 -10.58 -7.83 6.25
C GLY A 58 -10.72 -6.37 6.63
N ARG A 59 -11.72 -6.11 7.48
CA ARG A 59 -12.03 -4.77 7.96
C ARG A 59 -10.86 -4.12 8.69
N ASP A 60 -10.17 -4.88 9.56
CA ASP A 60 -9.06 -4.35 10.35
C ASP A 60 -7.89 -3.92 9.47
N VAL A 61 -7.58 -4.69 8.44
CA VAL A 61 -6.55 -4.34 7.45
C VAL A 61 -6.91 -3.04 6.75
N MET A 62 -8.17 -2.93 6.30
CA MET A 62 -8.67 -1.73 5.60
C MET A 62 -8.60 -0.50 6.49
N GLU A 63 -8.94 -0.63 7.76
CA GLU A 63 -8.85 0.48 8.72
C GLU A 63 -7.41 0.95 8.89
N GLN A 64 -6.45 0.04 9.02
CA GLN A 64 -5.04 0.38 9.15
C GLN A 64 -4.50 1.06 7.90
N VAL A 65 -4.86 0.55 6.72
CA VAL A 65 -4.51 1.16 5.45
C VAL A 65 -5.05 2.59 5.36
N CYS A 66 -6.28 2.79 5.76
CA CYS A 66 -6.93 4.10 5.76
C CYS A 66 -6.19 5.10 6.66
N LEU A 67 -5.78 4.67 7.85
CA LEU A 67 -5.03 5.51 8.79
C LEU A 67 -3.67 5.93 8.19
N VAL A 68 -2.94 5.02 7.59
CA VAL A 68 -1.67 5.33 6.95
C VAL A 68 -1.86 6.29 5.78
N SER A 69 -2.86 6.03 4.93
CA SER A 69 -3.14 6.89 3.78
C SER A 69 -3.50 8.31 4.17
N ARG A 70 -4.17 8.48 5.30
CA ARG A 70 -4.57 9.80 5.80
C ARG A 70 -3.41 10.54 6.45
N ASP A 71 -2.68 9.88 7.34
CA ASP A 71 -1.72 10.56 8.24
C ASP A 71 -0.27 10.51 7.73
N GLN A 72 0.11 9.45 7.04
CA GLN A 72 1.48 9.23 6.59
C GLN A 72 1.47 8.55 5.20
N PRO A 73 0.94 9.22 4.16
CA PRO A 73 0.69 8.57 2.86
C PRO A 73 1.93 7.89 2.29
N ARG A 74 1.75 6.66 1.86
CA ARG A 74 2.76 5.83 1.18
C ARG A 74 2.07 5.04 0.08
N PRO A 75 2.78 4.68 -1.00
CA PRO A 75 2.26 3.68 -1.94
C PRO A 75 2.02 2.37 -1.22
N ILE A 76 0.86 1.77 -1.41
CA ILE A 76 0.47 0.48 -0.81
C ILE A 76 0.05 -0.45 -1.93
N VAL A 77 0.71 -1.61 -2.03
CA VAL A 77 0.37 -2.65 -2.99
C VAL A 77 -0.17 -3.85 -2.22
N MET A 78 -1.36 -4.31 -2.59
CA MET A 78 -2.00 -5.45 -1.95
C MET A 78 -2.01 -6.65 -2.89
N PHE A 79 -1.47 -7.75 -2.41
CA PHE A 79 -1.51 -9.06 -3.08
C PHE A 79 -2.50 -9.94 -2.33
N THR A 80 -3.46 -10.53 -3.03
CA THR A 80 -4.52 -11.30 -2.38
C THR A 80 -5.09 -12.35 -3.32
N ASP A 81 -5.79 -13.34 -2.77
CA ASP A 81 -6.56 -14.31 -3.55
C ASP A 81 -8.03 -13.90 -3.69
N GLU A 82 -8.42 -12.76 -3.12
CA GLU A 82 -9.81 -12.30 -3.12
C GLU A 82 -10.20 -11.71 -4.48
N HIS A 83 -11.26 -12.26 -5.09
CA HIS A 83 -11.74 -11.85 -6.42
C HIS A 83 -12.98 -10.94 -6.38
N ASP A 84 -13.61 -10.77 -5.22
CA ASP A 84 -14.85 -9.98 -5.11
C ASP A 84 -14.58 -8.51 -5.47
N PRO A 85 -15.24 -7.97 -6.53
CA PRO A 85 -15.07 -6.57 -6.92
C PRO A 85 -15.41 -5.57 -5.81
N GLY A 86 -16.34 -5.93 -4.93
CA GLY A 86 -16.70 -5.08 -3.78
C GLY A 86 -15.56 -4.95 -2.79
N VAL A 87 -14.85 -6.04 -2.51
CA VAL A 87 -13.67 -6.03 -1.63
C VAL A 87 -12.55 -5.22 -2.27
N MET A 88 -12.27 -5.43 -3.56
CA MET A 88 -11.27 -4.67 -4.29
C MET A 88 -11.56 -3.18 -4.24
N ARG A 89 -12.82 -2.79 -4.48
CA ARG A 89 -13.21 -1.38 -4.46
C ARG A 89 -12.99 -0.76 -3.08
N ARG A 90 -13.35 -1.47 -2.02
CA ARG A 90 -13.11 -0.98 -0.65
C ARG A 90 -11.62 -0.80 -0.35
N ALA A 91 -10.79 -1.72 -0.83
CA ALA A 91 -9.33 -1.61 -0.67
C ALA A 91 -8.79 -0.35 -1.36
N ILE A 92 -9.20 -0.12 -2.60
CA ILE A 92 -8.77 1.07 -3.35
C ILE A 92 -9.27 2.35 -2.66
N GLN A 93 -10.51 2.37 -2.20
CA GLN A 93 -11.07 3.51 -1.47
C GLN A 93 -10.34 3.77 -0.16
N SER A 94 -9.81 2.73 0.48
CA SER A 94 -9.03 2.86 1.72
C SER A 94 -7.66 3.45 1.51
N GLY A 95 -7.14 3.45 0.27
CA GLY A 95 -5.85 4.04 -0.06
C GLY A 95 -4.84 3.11 -0.70
N VAL A 96 -5.25 1.88 -1.05
CA VAL A 96 -4.38 0.94 -1.78
C VAL A 96 -4.12 1.48 -3.18
N SER A 97 -2.85 1.55 -3.57
CA SER A 97 -2.44 2.08 -4.89
C SER A 97 -2.54 1.03 -5.99
N ALA A 98 -2.38 -0.24 -5.66
CA ALA A 98 -2.53 -1.34 -6.61
C ALA A 98 -3.04 -2.59 -5.89
N TYR A 99 -3.94 -3.31 -6.54
CA TYR A 99 -4.57 -4.52 -6.00
C TYR A 99 -4.31 -5.66 -6.99
N ILE A 100 -3.54 -6.65 -6.57
CA ILE A 100 -3.08 -7.74 -7.43
C ILE A 100 -3.71 -9.05 -6.96
N VAL A 101 -4.48 -9.67 -7.85
CA VAL A 101 -5.12 -10.96 -7.58
C VAL A 101 -4.32 -12.06 -8.27
N GLU A 102 -3.91 -13.06 -7.50
CA GLU A 102 -3.17 -14.23 -7.95
C GLU A 102 -1.79 -13.95 -8.58
N GLY A 103 -0.86 -14.87 -8.36
CA GLY A 103 0.36 -14.98 -9.15
C GLY A 103 1.43 -13.93 -8.86
N ILE A 104 2.09 -14.05 -7.73
CA ILE A 104 3.30 -13.25 -7.49
C ILE A 104 4.44 -13.87 -8.32
N GLN A 105 4.92 -13.12 -9.31
CA GLN A 105 6.09 -13.47 -10.08
C GLN A 105 7.16 -12.42 -9.90
N ALA A 106 8.39 -12.84 -9.61
CA ALA A 106 9.51 -11.93 -9.37
C ALA A 106 9.70 -10.95 -10.53
N SER A 107 9.57 -11.43 -11.77
CA SER A 107 9.73 -10.60 -12.97
C SER A 107 8.69 -9.48 -13.12
N ARG A 108 7.57 -9.57 -12.41
CA ARG A 108 6.49 -8.57 -12.47
C ARG A 108 6.54 -7.56 -11.35
N LEU A 109 7.35 -7.78 -10.33
CA LEU A 109 7.38 -6.90 -9.16
C LEU A 109 7.82 -5.48 -9.51
N GLN A 110 8.87 -5.32 -10.30
CA GLN A 110 9.36 -4.00 -10.67
C GLN A 110 8.28 -3.18 -11.41
N PRO A 111 7.64 -3.70 -12.48
CA PRO A 111 6.57 -2.94 -13.14
C PRO A 111 5.39 -2.65 -12.21
N ILE A 112 4.99 -3.59 -11.36
CA ILE A 112 3.89 -3.38 -10.41
C ILE A 112 4.22 -2.24 -9.45
N LEU A 113 5.43 -2.23 -8.90
CA LEU A 113 5.87 -1.19 -7.99
C LEU A 113 5.97 0.16 -8.69
N ASP A 114 6.50 0.19 -9.91
CA ASP A 114 6.61 1.41 -10.71
C ASP A 114 5.24 2.03 -10.98
N VAL A 115 4.26 1.22 -11.38
CA VAL A 115 2.89 1.69 -11.60
C VAL A 115 2.26 2.19 -10.32
N ALA A 116 2.41 1.45 -9.22
CA ALA A 116 1.84 1.85 -7.94
C ALA A 116 2.41 3.18 -7.46
N MET A 117 3.71 3.37 -7.59
CA MET A 117 4.37 4.62 -7.20
C MET A 117 3.93 5.79 -8.07
N ALA A 118 3.82 5.59 -9.38
CA ALA A 118 3.35 6.62 -10.30
C ALA A 118 1.91 7.04 -10.00
N ARG A 119 1.03 6.08 -9.74
CA ARG A 119 -0.36 6.35 -9.35
C ARG A 119 -0.44 7.09 -8.03
N PHE A 120 0.34 6.67 -7.06
CA PHE A 120 0.41 7.34 -5.77
C PHE A 120 0.83 8.80 -5.91
N GLU A 121 1.89 9.07 -6.66
CA GLU A 121 2.39 10.43 -6.90
C GLU A 121 1.33 11.30 -7.58
N SER A 122 0.65 10.75 -8.58
CA SER A 122 -0.43 11.44 -9.29
C SER A 122 -1.60 11.78 -8.34
N ASP A 123 -2.01 10.83 -7.51
CA ASP A 123 -3.09 11.05 -6.54
C ASP A 123 -2.71 12.10 -5.51
N GLN A 124 -1.47 12.10 -5.03
CA GLN A 124 -1.00 13.10 -4.08
C GLN A 124 -0.97 14.50 -4.70
N ALA A 125 -0.56 14.61 -5.95
CA ALA A 125 -0.57 15.89 -6.67
C ALA A 125 -1.99 16.44 -6.81
N LEU A 126 -2.96 15.59 -7.14
CA LEU A 126 -4.37 15.99 -7.22
C LEU A 126 -4.92 16.45 -5.87
N ARG A 127 -4.59 15.73 -4.80
CA ARG A 127 -5.00 16.11 -3.44
C ARG A 127 -4.43 17.47 -3.05
N ALA A 128 -3.17 17.73 -3.37
CA ALA A 128 -2.52 19.01 -3.11
C ALA A 128 -3.21 20.15 -3.86
N GLN A 129 -3.59 19.93 -5.12
CA GLN A 129 -4.32 20.91 -5.92
C GLN A 129 -5.70 21.21 -5.33
N LEU A 130 -6.44 20.20 -4.89
CA LEU A 130 -7.74 20.38 -4.25
C LEU A 130 -7.63 21.18 -2.96
N GLN A 131 -6.64 20.86 -2.13
CA GLN A 131 -6.41 21.59 -0.88
C GLN A 131 -6.07 23.05 -1.14
N ALA A 132 -5.26 23.33 -2.15
CA ALA A 132 -4.91 24.70 -2.54
C ALA A 132 -6.16 25.46 -3.01
N ARG A 133 -7.03 24.84 -3.81
CA ARG A 133 -8.28 25.46 -4.25
C ARG A 133 -9.22 25.75 -3.09
N GLU A 134 -9.37 24.80 -2.18
CA GLU A 134 -10.22 24.98 -1.00
C GLU A 134 -9.72 26.13 -0.14
N ALA A 135 -8.42 26.25 0.05
CA ALA A 135 -7.81 27.36 0.79
C ALA A 135 -8.10 28.70 0.11
N GLN A 136 -7.96 28.78 -1.22
CA GLN A 136 -8.27 29.99 -1.98
C GLN A 136 -9.75 30.38 -1.87
N LEU A 137 -10.65 29.42 -1.96
CA LEU A 137 -12.08 29.67 -1.81
C LEU A 137 -12.43 30.16 -0.40
N ALA A 138 -11.83 29.59 0.62
CA ALA A 138 -12.02 30.02 2.00
C ALA A 138 -11.57 31.48 2.20
N GLU A 139 -10.44 31.89 1.61
CA GLU A 139 -9.95 33.26 1.65
C GLU A 139 -10.92 34.23 0.97
N ARG A 140 -11.50 33.85 -0.17
CA ARG A 140 -12.44 34.71 -0.90
C ARG A 140 -13.76 34.96 -0.17
N LYS A 141 -14.12 34.09 0.76
CA LYS A 141 -15.37 34.21 1.54
C LYS A 141 -15.23 35.08 2.78
N ARG A 142 -14.08 35.56 3.10
CA ARG A 142 -13.84 36.42 4.26
C ARG A 142 -14.17 37.88 3.97
#